data_140b783303f070cfe3708654f6855e94
#
_entry.id   140b783303f070cfe3708654f6855e94
#
_cell.length_a   1.000
_cell.length_b   1.000
_cell.length_c   1.000
_cell.angle_alpha   90.00
_cell.angle_beta   90.00
_cell.angle_gamma   90.00
#
_symmetry.space_group_name_H-M   'P 1'
#
loop_
_entity.id
_entity.type
_entity.pdbx_description
1 polymer ?
#
loop_
_entity_poly.entity_id
_entity_poly.type
_entity_poly.pdbx_seq_one_letter_code
_entity_poly.pdbx_strand_id
1 'polypeptide(L)'
;MPPLILDVATAFKDGLLQREVAQMAEAARRWLVVERTLQDSIDALAFELANTGTPTMGMLSRSARYQALRRQIAAELDKYAQYMDGRITDGQRNAVSLALDYSATSINAAAESQMVIPFNRLPVSATENLIGMAGDGSPLIDVLNDATRGAADRMGERLIAGLALGKNPIEVARQAVRLGLGTSFTRMQTIARTEMLRAAREATLQSYRASNVVTAYRRLSARDRRTCAACLFADGNIYPLGESFDQHPNCRCVATPILRGLPPIEWQTGQQWFTRQPEGTQLAILGRGRYDLWRRGEASLDDMISRDWSDTWGGSLRVTSVGDLRSGRGRVWAGGGPGAPTPVLRIPEWQPSMSRADAELWAANSAYKGDTYHVTPGVANERSIKENGFDLSKRKFGRMWGDGVYVGTDETTAEQYRGWTGQSARTLTIKVDVRNPAIFNANGRTFSQHHIVSEVLGIDEKAAKSLGYDKATRSLVDLSTILKNHGYDALDIRGAHSAAGGNQMVIFDPKKVVVIND
;
A
#
# COMPACT_ATOMS: atom_id res chain seq x y z
N MET A 1 -4.25 -33.72 -14.24
CA MET A 1 -3.95 -33.26 -12.86
C MET A 1 -3.93 -31.75 -12.86
N PRO A 2 -4.36 -31.05 -11.80
CA PRO A 2 -4.11 -29.62 -11.70
C PRO A 2 -2.59 -29.35 -11.70
N PRO A 3 -2.14 -28.19 -12.22
CA PRO A 3 -0.74 -27.83 -12.18
C PRO A 3 -0.21 -27.78 -10.75
N LEU A 4 1.02 -28.28 -10.50
CA LEU A 4 1.67 -28.31 -9.17
C LEU A 4 1.65 -26.94 -8.46
N ILE A 5 1.76 -25.85 -9.21
CA ILE A 5 1.71 -24.49 -8.68
C ILE A 5 0.37 -24.17 -7.98
N LEU A 6 -0.74 -24.73 -8.45
CA LEU A 6 -2.04 -24.53 -7.81
C LEU A 6 -2.15 -25.27 -6.48
N ASP A 7 -1.57 -26.45 -6.37
CA ASP A 7 -1.52 -27.23 -5.12
C ASP A 7 -0.67 -26.49 -4.08
N VAL A 8 0.50 -25.99 -4.48
CA VAL A 8 1.39 -25.19 -3.63
C VAL A 8 0.70 -23.89 -3.17
N ALA A 9 0.05 -23.17 -4.08
CA ALA A 9 -0.66 -21.93 -3.75
C ALA A 9 -1.90 -22.19 -2.87
N THR A 10 -2.57 -23.31 -3.06
CA THR A 10 -3.71 -23.73 -2.24
C THR A 10 -3.26 -24.08 -0.83
N ALA A 11 -2.20 -24.88 -0.67
CA ALA A 11 -1.65 -25.23 0.63
C ALA A 11 -1.18 -23.99 1.42
N PHE A 12 -0.52 -23.06 0.75
CA PHE A 12 -0.14 -21.77 1.35
C PHE A 12 -1.35 -20.97 1.84
N LYS A 13 -2.33 -20.79 0.97
CA LYS A 13 -3.58 -20.09 1.30
C LYS A 13 -4.28 -20.74 2.50
N ASP A 14 -4.41 -22.06 2.49
CA ASP A 14 -5.11 -22.78 3.55
C ASP A 14 -4.33 -22.69 4.88
N GLY A 15 -3.02 -22.73 4.85
CA GLY A 15 -2.17 -22.48 6.01
C GLY A 15 -2.34 -21.08 6.61
N LEU A 16 -2.46 -20.05 5.77
CA LEU A 16 -2.77 -18.68 6.22
C LEU A 16 -4.18 -18.58 6.84
N LEU A 17 -5.18 -19.18 6.18
CA LEU A 17 -6.57 -19.10 6.63
C LEU A 17 -6.82 -19.87 7.93
N GLN A 18 -6.15 -21.00 8.16
CA GLN A 18 -6.24 -21.74 9.43
C GLN A 18 -5.72 -20.89 10.59
N ARG A 19 -4.59 -20.19 10.41
CA ARG A 19 -4.03 -19.29 11.42
C ARG A 19 -4.93 -18.08 11.67
N GLU A 20 -5.50 -17.50 10.61
CA GLU A 20 -6.48 -16.42 10.71
C GLU A 20 -7.66 -16.83 11.59
N VAL A 21 -8.27 -18.00 11.33
CA VAL A 21 -9.42 -18.49 12.08
C VAL A 21 -9.07 -18.67 13.57
N ALA A 22 -7.93 -19.26 13.87
CA ALA A 22 -7.48 -19.45 15.26
C ALA A 22 -7.28 -18.11 15.99
N GLN A 23 -6.63 -17.16 15.34
CA GLN A 23 -6.41 -15.82 15.88
C GLN A 23 -7.72 -15.06 16.11
N MET A 24 -8.66 -15.14 15.16
CA MET A 24 -9.96 -14.48 15.31
C MET A 24 -10.80 -15.11 16.41
N ALA A 25 -10.75 -16.42 16.61
CA ALA A 25 -11.43 -17.10 17.70
C ALA A 25 -10.89 -16.68 19.08
N GLU A 26 -9.58 -16.51 19.20
CA GLU A 26 -8.95 -16.03 20.43
C GLU A 26 -9.31 -14.56 20.70
N ALA A 27 -9.25 -13.70 19.68
CA ALA A 27 -9.67 -12.30 19.78
C ALA A 27 -11.13 -12.18 20.23
N ALA A 28 -12.02 -13.03 19.70
CA ALA A 28 -13.43 -13.05 20.12
C ALA A 28 -13.61 -13.46 21.57
N ARG A 29 -12.88 -14.47 22.05
CA ARG A 29 -12.91 -14.86 23.47
C ARG A 29 -12.47 -13.72 24.41
N ARG A 30 -11.41 -13.02 24.03
CA ARG A 30 -10.91 -11.87 24.80
C ARG A 30 -11.90 -10.71 24.78
N TRP A 31 -12.57 -10.47 23.64
CA TRP A 31 -13.61 -9.45 23.54
C TRP A 31 -14.79 -9.70 24.46
N LEU A 32 -15.23 -10.94 24.61
CA LEU A 32 -16.30 -11.30 25.57
C LEU A 32 -15.97 -10.93 27.01
N VAL A 33 -14.68 -10.91 27.37
CA VAL A 33 -14.25 -10.44 28.70
C VAL A 33 -14.48 -8.93 28.81
N VAL A 34 -14.12 -8.17 27.76
CA VAL A 34 -14.35 -6.71 27.71
C VAL A 34 -15.86 -6.40 27.84
N GLU A 35 -16.70 -7.09 27.08
CA GLU A 35 -18.16 -6.91 27.15
C GLU A 35 -18.70 -7.18 28.54
N ARG A 36 -18.30 -8.28 29.16
CA ARG A 36 -18.74 -8.63 30.55
C ARG A 36 -18.30 -7.58 31.57
N THR A 37 -17.05 -7.11 31.48
CA THR A 37 -16.51 -6.11 32.42
C THR A 37 -17.32 -4.80 32.37
N LEU A 38 -17.90 -4.46 31.20
CA LEU A 38 -18.64 -3.22 31.02
C LEU A 38 -20.16 -3.37 31.28
N GLN A 39 -20.70 -4.60 31.18
CA GLN A 39 -22.16 -4.83 31.17
C GLN A 39 -22.86 -4.30 32.44
N ASP A 40 -22.36 -4.61 33.63
CA ASP A 40 -22.98 -4.18 34.90
C ASP A 40 -23.05 -2.64 35.00
N SER A 41 -22.01 -1.94 34.53
CA SER A 41 -21.96 -0.47 34.53
C SER A 41 -22.95 0.12 33.53
N ILE A 42 -23.14 -0.53 32.38
CA ILE A 42 -24.06 -0.10 31.33
C ILE A 42 -25.52 -0.38 31.78
N ASP A 43 -25.80 -1.51 32.40
CA ASP A 43 -27.11 -1.85 32.95
C ASP A 43 -27.53 -0.81 34.01
N ALA A 44 -26.63 -0.50 34.94
CA ALA A 44 -26.89 0.49 35.99
C ALA A 44 -27.19 1.89 35.39
N LEU A 45 -26.47 2.31 34.34
CA LEU A 45 -26.74 3.57 33.63
C LEU A 45 -28.08 3.55 32.90
N ALA A 46 -28.44 2.43 32.26
CA ALA A 46 -29.73 2.28 31.58
C ALA A 46 -30.91 2.41 32.52
N PHE A 47 -30.83 1.80 33.71
CA PHE A 47 -31.87 1.94 34.77
C PHE A 47 -31.96 3.36 35.31
N GLU A 48 -30.83 4.02 35.57
CA GLU A 48 -30.83 5.42 36.00
C GLU A 48 -31.54 6.33 35.00
N LEU A 49 -31.21 6.21 33.72
CA LEU A 49 -31.80 7.02 32.66
C LEU A 49 -33.30 6.73 32.46
N ALA A 50 -33.72 5.47 32.57
CA ALA A 50 -35.13 5.09 32.43
C ALA A 50 -36.01 5.69 33.53
N ASN A 51 -35.44 5.96 34.72
CA ASN A 51 -36.17 6.53 35.86
C ASN A 51 -36.17 8.09 35.85
N THR A 52 -35.47 8.75 34.93
CA THR A 52 -35.37 10.23 34.84
C THR A 52 -36.37 10.88 33.88
N GLY A 53 -37.33 10.12 33.38
CA GLY A 53 -38.30 10.58 32.35
C GLY A 53 -37.78 10.31 30.93
N THR A 54 -38.05 11.22 29.97
CA THR A 54 -37.55 11.07 28.60
C THR A 54 -36.07 11.43 28.56
N PRO A 55 -35.15 10.45 28.38
CA PRO A 55 -33.73 10.72 28.43
C PRO A 55 -33.27 11.49 27.17
N THR A 56 -32.31 12.40 27.38
CA THR A 56 -31.68 13.18 26.31
C THR A 56 -30.17 13.06 26.35
N MET A 57 -29.48 13.34 25.22
CA MET A 57 -28.02 13.37 25.18
C MET A 57 -27.43 14.38 26.17
N GLY A 58 -28.10 15.53 26.39
CA GLY A 58 -27.66 16.52 27.38
C GLY A 58 -27.77 16.04 28.83
N MET A 59 -28.78 15.24 29.18
CA MET A 59 -28.87 14.58 30.50
C MET A 59 -27.79 13.52 30.66
N LEU A 60 -27.60 12.67 29.66
CA LEU A 60 -26.57 11.65 29.64
C LEU A 60 -25.16 12.24 29.82
N SER A 61 -24.84 13.28 29.04
CA SER A 61 -23.50 13.91 29.08
C SER A 61 -23.16 14.58 30.40
N ARG A 62 -24.16 14.99 31.20
CA ARG A 62 -23.98 15.54 32.55
C ARG A 62 -23.95 14.47 33.65
N SER A 63 -24.34 13.23 33.36
CA SER A 63 -24.32 12.14 34.34
C SER A 63 -22.88 11.77 34.73
N ALA A 64 -22.55 11.86 36.00
CA ALA A 64 -21.25 11.45 36.54
C ALA A 64 -20.96 9.97 36.25
N ARG A 65 -22.00 9.12 36.30
CA ARG A 65 -21.93 7.69 35.99
C ARG A 65 -21.56 7.47 34.50
N TYR A 66 -22.17 8.23 33.59
CA TYR A 66 -21.80 8.15 32.17
C TYR A 66 -20.36 8.59 31.93
N GLN A 67 -19.92 9.65 32.58
CA GLN A 67 -18.51 10.10 32.43
C GLN A 67 -17.52 9.07 32.98
N ALA A 68 -17.86 8.41 34.12
CA ALA A 68 -17.05 7.31 34.66
C ALA A 68 -17.03 6.11 33.68
N LEU A 69 -18.19 5.73 33.14
CA LEU A 69 -18.33 4.67 32.15
C LEU A 69 -17.57 4.97 30.86
N ARG A 70 -17.59 6.19 30.36
CA ARG A 70 -16.78 6.60 29.19
C ARG A 70 -15.29 6.34 29.43
N ARG A 71 -14.76 6.74 30.59
CA ARG A 71 -13.35 6.48 30.95
C ARG A 71 -13.05 4.98 31.06
N GLN A 72 -13.96 4.21 31.67
CA GLN A 72 -13.82 2.76 31.76
C GLN A 72 -13.83 2.10 30.39
N ILE A 73 -14.76 2.47 29.52
CA ILE A 73 -14.82 1.98 28.12
C ILE A 73 -13.51 2.29 27.39
N ALA A 74 -13.03 3.55 27.47
CA ALA A 74 -11.78 3.95 26.83
C ALA A 74 -10.60 3.08 27.33
N ALA A 75 -10.47 2.90 28.65
CA ALA A 75 -9.39 2.11 29.23
C ALA A 75 -9.45 0.62 28.83
N GLU A 76 -10.63 0.01 28.81
CA GLU A 76 -10.78 -1.41 28.41
C GLU A 76 -10.55 -1.59 26.90
N LEU A 77 -10.97 -0.64 26.08
CA LEU A 77 -10.73 -0.68 24.63
C LEU A 77 -9.25 -0.44 24.30
N ASP A 78 -8.56 0.44 25.01
CA ASP A 78 -7.11 0.65 24.87
C ASP A 78 -6.33 -0.64 25.22
N LYS A 79 -6.63 -1.27 26.34
CA LYS A 79 -6.06 -2.58 26.70
C LYS A 79 -6.31 -3.64 25.62
N TYR A 80 -7.52 -3.64 25.06
CA TYR A 80 -7.85 -4.58 24.00
C TYR A 80 -7.12 -4.25 22.69
N ALA A 81 -6.97 -2.98 22.35
CA ALA A 81 -6.19 -2.56 21.19
C ALA A 81 -4.71 -2.96 21.29
N GLN A 82 -4.09 -2.77 22.47
CA GLN A 82 -2.72 -3.22 22.75
C GLN A 82 -2.57 -4.75 22.65
N TYR A 83 -3.55 -5.49 23.19
CA TYR A 83 -3.59 -6.94 23.04
C TYR A 83 -3.68 -7.35 21.55
N MET A 84 -4.57 -6.70 20.77
CA MET A 84 -4.73 -6.98 19.34
C MET A 84 -3.49 -6.61 18.54
N ASP A 85 -2.82 -5.49 18.86
CA ASP A 85 -1.58 -5.08 18.24
C ASP A 85 -0.50 -6.18 18.34
N GLY A 86 -0.24 -6.68 19.54
CA GLY A 86 0.70 -7.78 19.76
C GLY A 86 0.30 -9.05 19.00
N ARG A 87 -0.99 -9.42 19.01
CA ARG A 87 -1.47 -10.63 18.31
C ARG A 87 -1.39 -10.51 16.80
N ILE A 88 -1.73 -9.34 16.24
CA ILE A 88 -1.64 -9.12 14.78
C ILE A 88 -0.17 -9.07 14.34
N THR A 89 0.70 -8.42 15.12
CA THR A 89 2.14 -8.38 14.88
C THR A 89 2.74 -9.79 14.83
N ASP A 90 2.38 -10.68 15.77
CA ASP A 90 2.78 -12.09 15.75
C ASP A 90 2.19 -12.83 14.53
N GLY A 91 0.95 -12.53 14.19
CA GLY A 91 0.29 -13.04 12.99
C GLY A 91 0.99 -12.61 11.70
N GLN A 92 1.40 -11.36 11.60
CA GLN A 92 2.19 -10.84 10.47
C GLN A 92 3.54 -11.55 10.36
N ARG A 93 4.26 -11.71 11.47
CA ARG A 93 5.55 -12.43 11.50
C ARG A 93 5.41 -13.86 10.98
N ASN A 94 4.41 -14.58 11.44
CA ASN A 94 4.13 -15.93 10.98
C ASN A 94 3.70 -15.97 9.51
N ALA A 95 2.89 -15.03 9.07
CA ALA A 95 2.41 -14.92 7.70
C ALA A 95 3.56 -14.58 6.72
N VAL A 96 4.48 -13.71 7.12
CA VAL A 96 5.71 -13.39 6.38
C VAL A 96 6.61 -14.63 6.25
N SER A 97 6.86 -15.36 7.33
CA SER A 97 7.66 -16.60 7.27
C SER A 97 7.07 -17.60 6.27
N LEU A 98 5.76 -17.85 6.35
CA LEU A 98 5.07 -18.71 5.38
C LEU A 98 5.18 -18.19 3.94
N ALA A 99 5.13 -16.89 3.74
CA ALA A 99 5.21 -16.28 2.43
C ALA A 99 6.61 -16.45 1.80
N LEU A 100 7.66 -16.37 2.59
CA LEU A 100 9.03 -16.62 2.13
C LEU A 100 9.21 -18.09 1.69
N ASP A 101 8.71 -19.05 2.49
CA ASP A 101 8.73 -20.46 2.14
C ASP A 101 7.89 -20.75 0.90
N TYR A 102 6.69 -20.18 0.84
CA TYR A 102 5.81 -20.25 -0.32
C TYR A 102 6.47 -19.69 -1.59
N SER A 103 7.13 -18.55 -1.49
CA SER A 103 7.79 -17.92 -2.63
C SER A 103 8.83 -18.84 -3.26
N ALA A 104 9.66 -19.47 -2.42
CA ALA A 104 10.66 -20.44 -2.88
C ALA A 104 10.03 -21.67 -3.52
N THR A 105 9.02 -22.25 -2.85
CA THR A 105 8.33 -23.46 -3.33
C THR A 105 7.54 -23.17 -4.62
N SER A 106 6.91 -22.01 -4.72
CA SER A 106 6.12 -21.62 -5.89
C SER A 106 6.98 -21.34 -7.13
N ILE A 107 8.18 -20.76 -6.97
CA ILE A 107 9.14 -20.59 -8.05
C ILE A 107 9.56 -21.96 -8.60
N ASN A 108 9.91 -22.91 -7.74
CA ASN A 108 10.27 -24.27 -8.16
C ASN A 108 9.09 -25.01 -8.81
N ALA A 109 7.87 -24.85 -8.28
CA ALA A 109 6.67 -25.45 -8.86
C ALA A 109 6.31 -24.85 -10.22
N ALA A 110 6.56 -23.56 -10.43
CA ALA A 110 6.35 -22.89 -11.71
C ALA A 110 7.36 -23.31 -12.78
N ALA A 111 8.50 -23.86 -12.40
CA ALA A 111 9.48 -24.45 -13.32
C ALA A 111 9.12 -25.88 -13.75
N GLU A 112 7.95 -26.41 -13.36
CA GLU A 112 7.45 -27.76 -13.69
C GLU A 112 8.45 -28.90 -13.43
N SER A 113 9.25 -28.79 -12.37
CA SER A 113 10.23 -29.80 -11.91
C SER A 113 11.32 -30.19 -12.94
N GLN A 114 11.38 -29.54 -14.10
CA GLN A 114 12.35 -29.88 -15.13
C GLN A 114 13.74 -29.30 -14.89
N MET A 115 13.85 -28.30 -14.00
CA MET A 115 15.11 -27.66 -13.66
C MET A 115 15.05 -27.01 -12.28
N VAL A 116 16.05 -27.26 -11.44
CA VAL A 116 16.27 -26.43 -10.23
C VAL A 116 16.81 -25.08 -10.72
N ILE A 117 15.96 -24.08 -10.73
CA ILE A 117 16.37 -22.72 -11.13
C ILE A 117 17.01 -22.07 -9.91
N PRO A 118 18.31 -21.72 -9.96
CA PRO A 118 18.92 -20.95 -8.90
C PRO A 118 18.31 -19.56 -8.85
N PHE A 119 17.86 -19.10 -7.68
CA PHE A 119 17.31 -17.77 -7.47
C PHE A 119 17.73 -17.20 -6.11
N ASN A 120 17.75 -15.89 -6.02
CA ASN A 120 18.06 -15.20 -4.77
C ASN A 120 16.87 -15.32 -3.80
N ARG A 121 17.15 -15.69 -2.55
CA ARG A 121 16.17 -15.70 -1.47
C ARG A 121 16.21 -14.37 -0.73
N LEU A 122 15.04 -13.82 -0.44
CA LEU A 122 14.92 -12.63 0.39
C LEU A 122 15.24 -13.02 1.85
N PRO A 123 16.17 -12.34 2.52
CA PRO A 123 16.42 -12.58 3.94
C PRO A 123 15.23 -12.11 4.78
N VAL A 124 14.95 -12.78 5.90
CA VAL A 124 13.84 -12.45 6.80
C VAL A 124 13.93 -10.99 7.28
N SER A 125 15.13 -10.51 7.58
CA SER A 125 15.36 -9.12 8.01
C SER A 125 14.88 -8.06 7.00
N ALA A 126 14.84 -8.38 5.71
CA ALA A 126 14.33 -7.46 4.68
C ALA A 126 12.80 -7.27 4.74
N THR A 127 12.09 -8.07 5.53
CA THR A 127 10.63 -8.00 5.69
C THR A 127 10.19 -7.45 7.04
N GLU A 128 11.13 -7.02 7.88
CA GLU A 128 10.83 -6.49 9.22
C GLU A 128 9.94 -5.24 9.18
N ASN A 129 10.04 -4.44 8.12
CA ASN A 129 9.19 -3.28 7.88
C ASN A 129 7.71 -3.60 7.61
N LEU A 130 7.37 -4.87 7.44
CA LEU A 130 5.97 -5.33 7.28
C LEU A 130 5.32 -5.71 8.60
N ILE A 131 6.10 -5.80 9.68
CA ILE A 131 5.68 -6.34 10.99
C ILE A 131 5.38 -5.17 11.93
N GLY A 132 4.19 -5.17 12.54
CA GLY A 132 3.72 -4.08 13.40
C GLY A 132 3.26 -2.83 12.64
N MET A 133 3.18 -2.89 11.30
CA MET A 133 2.79 -1.78 10.44
C MET A 133 1.51 -2.08 9.69
N ALA A 134 0.70 -1.05 9.47
CA ALA A 134 -0.50 -1.08 8.64
C ALA A 134 -0.18 -0.84 7.16
N GLY A 135 -1.17 -0.99 6.28
CA GLY A 135 -1.01 -0.88 4.83
C GLY A 135 -0.61 0.51 4.32
N ASP A 136 -0.93 1.55 5.06
CA ASP A 136 -0.55 2.95 4.80
C ASP A 136 0.83 3.31 5.36
N GLY A 137 1.51 2.37 6.02
CA GLY A 137 2.82 2.56 6.64
C GLY A 137 2.77 3.17 8.05
N SER A 138 1.57 3.37 8.63
CA SER A 138 1.42 3.80 10.02
C SER A 138 1.65 2.63 10.99
N PRO A 139 1.99 2.91 12.26
CA PRO A 139 1.98 1.89 13.31
C PRO A 139 0.60 1.23 13.43
N LEU A 140 0.55 -0.08 13.54
CA LEU A 140 -0.69 -0.84 13.60
C LEU A 140 -1.58 -0.42 14.78
N ILE A 141 -0.97 -0.07 15.92
CA ILE A 141 -1.69 0.39 17.11
C ILE A 141 -2.52 1.66 16.84
N ASP A 142 -2.07 2.56 15.98
CA ASP A 142 -2.80 3.80 15.65
C ASP A 142 -4.10 3.49 14.92
N VAL A 143 -4.06 2.55 13.97
CA VAL A 143 -5.24 2.08 13.23
C VAL A 143 -6.23 1.35 14.15
N LEU A 144 -5.73 0.60 15.14
CA LEU A 144 -6.55 -0.08 16.13
C LEU A 144 -7.21 0.91 17.09
N ASN A 145 -6.51 1.93 17.55
CA ASN A 145 -7.06 2.99 18.37
C ASN A 145 -8.15 3.78 17.64
N ASP A 146 -7.98 4.05 16.36
CA ASP A 146 -9.01 4.66 15.51
C ASP A 146 -10.27 3.81 15.39
N ALA A 147 -10.13 2.49 15.39
CA ALA A 147 -11.26 1.57 15.34
C ALA A 147 -12.16 1.63 16.59
N THR A 148 -11.63 2.10 17.72
CA THR A 148 -12.36 2.24 18.99
C THR A 148 -12.90 3.64 19.22
N ARG A 149 -12.42 4.63 18.44
CA ARG A 149 -12.81 6.03 18.59
C ARG A 149 -14.33 6.19 18.55
N GLY A 150 -14.88 6.95 19.50
CA GLY A 150 -16.32 7.23 19.59
C GLY A 150 -17.18 6.03 20.04
N ALA A 151 -16.61 4.92 20.51
CA ALA A 151 -17.37 3.75 20.94
C ALA A 151 -18.34 4.07 22.09
N ALA A 152 -17.90 4.84 23.08
CA ALA A 152 -18.73 5.26 24.20
C ALA A 152 -19.89 6.16 23.76
N ASP A 153 -19.66 7.05 22.78
CA ASP A 153 -20.69 7.95 22.27
C ASP A 153 -21.73 7.16 21.47
N ARG A 154 -21.30 6.24 20.58
CA ARG A 154 -22.23 5.32 19.88
C ARG A 154 -23.08 4.49 20.85
N MET A 155 -22.48 4.02 21.92
CA MET A 155 -23.19 3.30 22.98
C MET A 155 -24.24 4.21 23.66
N GLY A 156 -23.85 5.44 24.02
CA GLY A 156 -24.74 6.43 24.61
C GLY A 156 -25.93 6.77 23.70
N GLU A 157 -25.70 7.01 22.42
CA GLU A 157 -26.76 7.23 21.41
C GLU A 157 -27.75 6.07 21.36
N ARG A 158 -27.28 4.83 21.40
CA ARG A 158 -28.14 3.64 21.40
C ARG A 158 -28.97 3.52 22.67
N LEU A 159 -28.38 3.83 23.84
CA LEU A 159 -29.12 3.89 25.10
C LEU A 159 -30.26 4.89 25.03
N ILE A 160 -29.98 6.14 24.64
CA ILE A 160 -31.00 7.20 24.52
C ILE A 160 -32.10 6.81 23.54
N ALA A 161 -31.72 6.35 22.32
CA ALA A 161 -32.69 5.97 21.31
C ALA A 161 -33.62 4.84 21.77
N GLY A 162 -33.09 3.84 22.45
CA GLY A 162 -33.89 2.73 22.97
C GLY A 162 -34.82 3.13 24.12
N LEU A 163 -34.32 3.89 25.08
CA LEU A 163 -35.08 4.32 26.27
C LEU A 163 -36.16 5.35 25.90
N ALA A 164 -35.87 6.26 24.96
CA ALA A 164 -36.85 7.25 24.45
C ALA A 164 -38.06 6.57 23.75
N LEU A 165 -37.86 5.35 23.23
CA LEU A 165 -38.94 4.53 22.67
C LEU A 165 -39.68 3.68 23.72
N GLY A 166 -39.40 3.84 25.02
CA GLY A 166 -40.03 3.11 26.11
C GLY A 166 -39.65 1.62 26.19
N LYS A 167 -38.51 1.23 25.61
CA LYS A 167 -38.04 -0.18 25.65
C LYS A 167 -37.49 -0.54 27.01
N ASN A 168 -37.49 -1.84 27.32
CA ASN A 168 -36.94 -2.37 28.56
C ASN A 168 -35.45 -2.00 28.73
N PRO A 169 -35.03 -1.37 29.87
CA PRO A 169 -33.65 -0.90 30.05
C PRO A 169 -32.58 -1.99 29.88
N ILE A 170 -32.81 -3.21 30.33
CA ILE A 170 -31.86 -4.34 30.20
C ILE A 170 -31.68 -4.69 28.72
N GLU A 171 -32.77 -4.73 27.95
CA GLU A 171 -32.69 -5.03 26.51
C GLU A 171 -31.98 -3.91 25.75
N VAL A 172 -32.26 -2.65 26.13
CA VAL A 172 -31.57 -1.48 25.56
C VAL A 172 -30.08 -1.50 25.86
N ALA A 173 -29.69 -1.86 27.11
CA ALA A 173 -28.30 -2.00 27.51
C ALA A 173 -27.57 -3.06 26.69
N ARG A 174 -28.16 -4.25 26.52
CA ARG A 174 -27.58 -5.31 25.65
C ARG A 174 -27.43 -4.88 24.21
N GLN A 175 -28.43 -4.19 23.65
CA GLN A 175 -28.35 -3.67 22.29
C GLN A 175 -27.30 -2.57 22.15
N ALA A 176 -27.17 -1.69 23.15
CA ALA A 176 -26.15 -0.64 23.17
C ALA A 176 -24.73 -1.23 23.20
N VAL A 177 -24.47 -2.25 24.01
CA VAL A 177 -23.19 -2.99 24.01
C VAL A 177 -22.95 -3.61 22.63
N ARG A 178 -23.87 -4.44 22.16
CA ARG A 178 -23.70 -5.19 20.92
C ARG A 178 -23.52 -4.29 19.69
N LEU A 179 -24.31 -3.22 19.57
CA LEU A 179 -24.29 -2.34 18.40
C LEU A 179 -23.35 -1.14 18.58
N GLY A 180 -23.16 -0.64 19.79
CA GLY A 180 -22.26 0.48 20.10
C GLY A 180 -20.79 0.06 20.16
N LEU A 181 -20.50 -0.98 20.94
CA LEU A 181 -19.14 -1.51 21.11
C LEU A 181 -18.78 -2.57 20.07
N GLY A 182 -19.74 -3.43 19.66
CA GLY A 182 -19.50 -4.51 18.71
C GLY A 182 -19.04 -4.03 17.33
N THR A 183 -19.38 -2.81 16.92
CA THR A 183 -18.86 -2.17 15.71
C THR A 183 -17.34 -2.02 15.77
N SER A 184 -16.78 -1.62 16.91
CA SER A 184 -15.33 -1.51 17.12
C SER A 184 -14.66 -2.88 17.03
N PHE A 185 -15.24 -3.91 17.64
CA PHE A 185 -14.74 -5.28 17.56
C PHE A 185 -14.70 -5.78 16.11
N THR A 186 -15.79 -5.63 15.36
CA THR A 186 -15.86 -6.03 13.95
C THR A 186 -14.80 -5.32 13.11
N ARG A 187 -14.58 -4.01 13.37
CA ARG A 187 -13.56 -3.23 12.67
C ARG A 187 -12.15 -3.74 13.02
N MET A 188 -11.85 -3.99 14.29
CA MET A 188 -10.56 -4.57 14.70
C MET A 188 -10.31 -5.96 14.09
N GLN A 189 -11.33 -6.82 14.02
CA GLN A 189 -11.21 -8.11 13.33
C GLN A 189 -10.91 -7.94 11.83
N THR A 190 -11.53 -6.96 11.18
CA THR A 190 -11.28 -6.65 9.77
C THR A 190 -9.84 -6.16 9.57
N ILE A 191 -9.34 -5.29 10.45
CA ILE A 191 -7.95 -4.83 10.46
C ILE A 191 -7.02 -6.03 10.60
N ALA A 192 -7.25 -6.88 11.62
CA ALA A 192 -6.40 -8.04 11.90
C ALA A 192 -6.25 -8.96 10.68
N ARG A 193 -7.36 -9.33 10.04
CA ARG A 193 -7.35 -10.16 8.82
C ARG A 193 -6.62 -9.49 7.68
N THR A 194 -6.97 -8.24 7.42
CA THR A 194 -6.45 -7.51 6.27
C THR A 194 -4.94 -7.34 6.38
N GLU A 195 -4.45 -6.92 7.55
CA GLU A 195 -3.04 -6.62 7.75
C GLU A 195 -2.16 -7.88 7.80
N MET A 196 -2.63 -8.98 8.38
CA MET A 196 -1.91 -10.25 8.34
C MET A 196 -1.79 -10.79 6.92
N LEU A 197 -2.89 -10.81 6.16
CA LEU A 197 -2.88 -11.29 4.77
C LEU A 197 -2.14 -10.34 3.81
N ARG A 198 -2.13 -9.03 4.10
CA ARG A 198 -1.33 -8.05 3.39
C ARG A 198 0.16 -8.30 3.58
N ALA A 199 0.61 -8.49 4.82
CA ALA A 199 2.01 -8.77 5.12
C ALA A 199 2.53 -10.00 4.37
N ALA A 200 1.73 -11.08 4.31
CA ALA A 200 2.08 -12.27 3.53
C ALA A 200 2.22 -11.97 2.03
N ARG A 201 1.26 -11.24 1.44
CA ARG A 201 1.31 -10.89 0.01
C ARG A 201 2.49 -9.99 -0.33
N GLU A 202 2.74 -8.98 0.48
CA GLU A 202 3.86 -8.07 0.25
C GLU A 202 5.20 -8.79 0.40
N ALA A 203 5.37 -9.66 1.40
CA ALA A 203 6.55 -10.51 1.54
C ALA A 203 6.74 -11.44 0.33
N THR A 204 5.64 -12.01 -0.21
CA THR A 204 5.68 -12.80 -1.44
C THR A 204 6.18 -11.97 -2.62
N LEU A 205 5.63 -10.77 -2.84
CA LEU A 205 6.04 -9.89 -3.94
C LEU A 205 7.47 -9.38 -3.78
N GLN A 206 7.91 -9.03 -2.57
CA GLN A 206 9.30 -8.65 -2.29
C GLN A 206 10.25 -9.81 -2.60
N SER A 207 9.87 -11.04 -2.22
CA SER A 207 10.64 -12.25 -2.54
C SER A 207 10.73 -12.49 -4.04
N TYR A 208 9.64 -12.31 -4.78
CA TYR A 208 9.64 -12.42 -6.25
C TYR A 208 10.53 -11.37 -6.90
N ARG A 209 10.47 -10.11 -6.44
CA ARG A 209 11.36 -9.04 -6.93
C ARG A 209 12.84 -9.34 -6.68
N ALA A 210 13.17 -9.89 -5.51
CA ALA A 210 14.55 -10.25 -5.14
C ALA A 210 15.07 -11.48 -5.89
N SER A 211 14.20 -12.35 -6.39
CA SER A 211 14.57 -13.65 -6.97
C SER A 211 15.37 -13.55 -8.27
N ASN A 212 15.27 -12.45 -9.02
CA ASN A 212 15.82 -12.21 -10.36
C ASN A 212 15.32 -13.16 -11.47
N VAL A 213 14.49 -14.13 -11.15
CA VAL A 213 13.93 -15.11 -12.12
C VAL A 213 12.44 -14.88 -12.38
N VAL A 214 11.72 -14.22 -11.47
CA VAL A 214 10.31 -13.86 -11.65
C VAL A 214 10.22 -12.52 -12.39
N THR A 215 9.35 -12.45 -13.39
CA THR A 215 9.15 -11.22 -14.20
C THR A 215 7.80 -10.56 -13.95
N ALA A 216 6.82 -11.35 -13.55
CA ALA A 216 5.46 -10.91 -13.28
C ALA A 216 4.82 -11.84 -12.23
N TYR A 217 3.66 -11.46 -11.71
CA TYR A 217 2.86 -12.38 -10.92
C TYR A 217 1.45 -12.54 -11.51
N ARG A 218 0.87 -13.69 -11.29
CA ARG A 218 -0.51 -13.98 -11.67
C ARG A 218 -1.37 -14.08 -10.41
N ARG A 219 -2.54 -13.43 -10.44
CA ARG A 219 -3.46 -13.44 -9.30
C ARG A 219 -4.23 -14.76 -9.24
N LEU A 220 -4.26 -15.38 -8.07
CA LEU A 220 -5.11 -16.54 -7.77
C LEU A 220 -6.09 -16.16 -6.66
N SER A 221 -7.38 -16.20 -6.95
CA SER A 221 -8.42 -15.92 -5.95
C SER A 221 -8.61 -17.11 -4.99
N ALA A 222 -9.28 -16.85 -3.86
CA ALA A 222 -9.54 -17.91 -2.88
C ALA A 222 -10.49 -19.01 -3.39
N ARG A 223 -11.33 -18.70 -4.37
CA ARG A 223 -12.29 -19.61 -5.02
C ARG A 223 -13.24 -20.31 -4.03
N ASP A 224 -13.66 -19.58 -3.00
CA ASP A 224 -14.63 -20.05 -2.02
C ASP A 224 -15.87 -19.13 -1.97
N ARG A 225 -16.87 -19.47 -1.14
CA ARG A 225 -18.11 -18.71 -0.98
C ARG A 225 -17.92 -17.25 -0.55
N ARG A 226 -16.77 -16.90 0.00
CA ARG A 226 -16.44 -15.55 0.48
C ARG A 226 -15.62 -14.76 -0.55
N THR A 227 -15.32 -15.33 -1.71
CA THR A 227 -14.61 -14.65 -2.79
C THR A 227 -15.55 -13.64 -3.44
N CYS A 228 -15.22 -12.36 -3.40
CA CYS A 228 -16.03 -11.33 -4.06
C CYS A 228 -15.91 -11.42 -5.59
N ALA A 229 -16.90 -10.91 -6.31
CA ALA A 229 -16.93 -10.96 -7.78
C ALA A 229 -15.69 -10.28 -8.40
N ALA A 230 -15.23 -9.15 -7.87
CA ALA A 230 -14.03 -8.48 -8.38
C ALA A 230 -12.78 -9.37 -8.27
N CYS A 231 -12.56 -10.03 -7.12
CA CYS A 231 -11.47 -10.98 -6.96
C CYS A 231 -11.61 -12.22 -7.85
N LEU A 232 -12.84 -12.72 -8.02
CA LEU A 232 -13.11 -13.86 -8.89
C LEU A 232 -12.78 -13.52 -10.35
N PHE A 233 -13.20 -12.36 -10.84
CA PHE A 233 -12.95 -11.96 -12.24
C PHE A 233 -11.52 -11.51 -12.49
N ALA A 234 -10.80 -11.05 -11.46
CA ALA A 234 -9.36 -10.77 -11.53
C ALA A 234 -8.50 -12.04 -11.42
N ASP A 235 -9.10 -13.21 -11.13
CA ASP A 235 -8.38 -14.48 -11.02
C ASP A 235 -7.83 -14.90 -12.38
N GLY A 236 -6.54 -15.15 -12.43
CA GLY A 236 -5.83 -15.48 -13.66
C GLY A 236 -5.17 -14.28 -14.35
N ASN A 237 -5.46 -13.05 -13.95
CA ASN A 237 -4.81 -11.87 -14.51
C ASN A 237 -3.35 -11.79 -14.10
N ILE A 238 -2.51 -11.33 -15.02
CA ILE A 238 -1.06 -11.17 -14.86
C ILE A 238 -0.74 -9.70 -14.61
N TYR A 239 0.13 -9.43 -13.64
CA TYR A 239 0.56 -8.10 -13.24
C TYR A 239 2.09 -8.00 -13.23
N PRO A 240 2.67 -6.88 -13.65
CA PRO A 240 4.10 -6.62 -13.47
C PRO A 240 4.49 -6.66 -11.99
N LEU A 241 5.73 -7.07 -11.65
CA LEU A 241 6.21 -7.09 -10.27
C LEU A 241 6.24 -5.70 -9.59
N GLY A 242 6.32 -4.64 -10.38
CA GLY A 242 6.27 -3.27 -9.88
C GLY A 242 4.87 -2.81 -9.49
N GLU A 243 3.82 -3.50 -9.93
CA GLU A 243 2.44 -3.15 -9.61
C GLU A 243 2.04 -3.70 -8.24
N SER A 244 1.30 -2.89 -7.46
CA SER A 244 0.79 -3.30 -6.16
C SER A 244 -0.24 -4.42 -6.30
N PHE A 245 -0.29 -5.29 -5.30
CA PHE A 245 -1.36 -6.27 -5.21
C PHE A 245 -2.61 -5.58 -4.65
N ASP A 246 -3.40 -4.94 -5.49
CA ASP A 246 -4.62 -4.28 -5.06
C ASP A 246 -5.53 -5.24 -4.30
N GLN A 247 -5.82 -4.89 -3.07
CA GLN A 247 -6.59 -5.71 -2.15
C GLN A 247 -7.71 -4.89 -1.50
N HIS A 248 -8.80 -5.53 -1.17
CA HIS A 248 -9.85 -4.95 -0.34
C HIS A 248 -9.79 -5.57 1.08
N PRO A 249 -10.43 -4.97 2.08
CA PRO A 249 -10.53 -5.58 3.40
C PRO A 249 -10.99 -7.04 3.34
N ASN A 250 -10.35 -7.92 4.10
CA ASN A 250 -10.57 -9.37 4.11
C ASN A 250 -10.24 -10.11 2.79
N CYS A 251 -9.45 -9.53 1.89
CA CYS A 251 -9.02 -10.19 0.65
C CYS A 251 -8.13 -11.41 0.96
N ARG A 252 -8.39 -12.54 0.29
CA ARG A 252 -7.69 -13.82 0.49
C ARG A 252 -7.00 -14.35 -0.77
N CYS A 253 -6.86 -13.51 -1.78
CA CYS A 253 -6.13 -13.84 -2.99
C CYS A 253 -4.63 -13.91 -2.72
N VAL A 254 -3.92 -14.72 -3.53
CA VAL A 254 -2.46 -14.88 -3.46
C VAL A 254 -1.84 -14.62 -4.83
N ALA A 255 -0.53 -14.32 -4.86
CA ALA A 255 0.25 -14.16 -6.08
C ALA A 255 0.95 -15.49 -6.40
N THR A 256 0.97 -15.87 -7.69
CA THR A 256 1.78 -16.96 -8.21
C THR A 256 2.81 -16.42 -9.19
N PRO A 257 4.05 -16.95 -9.26
CA PRO A 257 5.10 -16.35 -10.07
C PRO A 257 4.96 -16.67 -11.57
N ILE A 258 5.36 -15.73 -12.41
CA ILE A 258 5.63 -15.94 -13.84
C ILE A 258 7.14 -15.87 -14.02
N LEU A 259 7.73 -16.92 -14.52
CA LEU A 259 9.17 -17.05 -14.63
C LEU A 259 9.71 -16.53 -15.97
N ARG A 260 10.91 -15.98 -15.94
CA ARG A 260 11.59 -15.48 -17.13
C ARG A 260 11.89 -16.64 -18.10
N GLY A 261 11.51 -16.49 -19.37
CA GLY A 261 11.80 -17.46 -20.43
C GLY A 261 10.93 -18.72 -20.40
N LEU A 262 9.99 -18.85 -19.44
CA LEU A 262 9.03 -19.94 -19.43
C LEU A 262 7.61 -19.41 -19.71
N PRO A 263 6.77 -20.16 -20.45
CA PRO A 263 5.38 -19.78 -20.65
C PRO A 263 4.62 -19.80 -19.32
N PRO A 264 3.63 -18.92 -19.13
CA PRO A 264 2.75 -18.99 -17.96
C PRO A 264 2.02 -20.33 -17.91
N ILE A 265 1.98 -20.96 -16.74
CA ILE A 265 1.21 -22.19 -16.54
C ILE A 265 -0.28 -21.88 -16.70
N GLU A 266 -0.97 -22.61 -17.57
CA GLU A 266 -2.37 -22.39 -17.83
C GLU A 266 -3.26 -23.12 -16.81
N TRP A 267 -4.28 -22.43 -16.33
CA TRP A 267 -5.35 -23.01 -15.51
C TRP A 267 -6.70 -22.34 -15.81
N GLN A 268 -7.79 -22.95 -15.38
CA GLN A 268 -9.12 -22.35 -15.48
C GLN A 268 -9.20 -21.07 -14.66
N THR A 269 -9.38 -19.92 -15.30
CA THR A 269 -9.53 -18.63 -14.62
C THR A 269 -10.87 -18.50 -13.92
N GLY A 270 -11.00 -17.52 -13.02
CA GLY A 270 -12.26 -17.25 -12.34
C GLY A 270 -13.40 -16.89 -13.29
N GLN A 271 -13.12 -16.15 -14.38
CA GLN A 271 -14.12 -15.83 -15.41
C GLN A 271 -14.56 -17.08 -16.17
N GLN A 272 -13.61 -17.93 -16.58
CA GLN A 272 -13.93 -19.20 -17.24
C GLN A 272 -14.73 -20.14 -16.33
N TRP A 273 -14.42 -20.17 -15.05
CA TRP A 273 -15.21 -20.92 -14.08
C TRP A 273 -16.61 -20.34 -13.94
N PHE A 274 -16.74 -19.02 -13.79
CA PHE A 274 -18.02 -18.33 -13.62
C PHE A 274 -18.98 -18.56 -14.80
N THR A 275 -18.49 -18.48 -16.03
CA THR A 275 -19.33 -18.66 -17.23
C THR A 275 -19.93 -20.07 -17.36
N ARG A 276 -19.32 -21.07 -16.72
CA ARG A 276 -19.78 -22.46 -16.68
C ARG A 276 -20.75 -22.75 -15.53
N GLN A 277 -20.96 -21.77 -14.62
CA GLN A 277 -21.87 -22.00 -13.49
C GLN A 277 -23.34 -21.92 -13.91
N PRO A 278 -24.23 -22.63 -13.19
CA PRO A 278 -25.68 -22.48 -13.36
C PRO A 278 -26.11 -21.02 -13.11
N GLU A 279 -27.19 -20.61 -13.76
CA GLU A 279 -27.73 -19.23 -13.67
C GLU A 279 -27.93 -18.77 -12.23
N GLY A 280 -28.46 -19.61 -11.34
CA GLY A 280 -28.66 -19.26 -9.94
C GLY A 280 -27.34 -18.89 -9.21
N THR A 281 -26.23 -19.57 -9.55
CA THR A 281 -24.91 -19.26 -9.01
C THR A 281 -24.37 -17.93 -9.59
N GLN A 282 -24.55 -17.72 -10.88
CA GLN A 282 -24.14 -16.48 -11.55
C GLN A 282 -24.89 -15.27 -10.98
N LEU A 283 -26.22 -15.41 -10.78
CA LEU A 283 -27.05 -14.41 -10.14
C LEU A 283 -26.63 -14.11 -8.69
N ALA A 284 -26.31 -15.17 -7.92
CA ALA A 284 -25.86 -15.01 -6.54
C ALA A 284 -24.54 -14.25 -6.44
N ILE A 285 -23.64 -14.42 -7.40
CA ILE A 285 -22.32 -13.75 -7.44
C ILE A 285 -22.45 -12.29 -7.90
N LEU A 286 -23.17 -12.03 -8.99
CA LEU A 286 -23.28 -10.70 -9.58
C LEU A 286 -24.35 -9.82 -8.93
N GLY A 287 -25.40 -10.43 -8.41
CA GLY A 287 -26.66 -9.77 -8.12
C GLY A 287 -27.44 -9.42 -9.39
N ARG A 288 -28.75 -9.26 -9.29
CA ARG A 288 -29.67 -9.11 -10.44
C ARG A 288 -29.24 -8.02 -11.42
N GLY A 289 -28.95 -6.81 -10.94
CA GLY A 289 -28.66 -5.67 -11.83
C GLY A 289 -27.40 -5.86 -12.70
N ARG A 290 -26.31 -6.41 -12.14
CA ARG A 290 -25.07 -6.67 -12.89
C ARG A 290 -25.24 -7.88 -13.81
N TYR A 291 -25.95 -8.92 -13.34
CA TYR A 291 -26.25 -10.09 -14.14
C TYR A 291 -27.04 -9.73 -15.41
N ASP A 292 -28.07 -8.89 -15.29
CA ASP A 292 -28.89 -8.45 -16.43
C ASP A 292 -28.06 -7.64 -17.45
N LEU A 293 -27.15 -6.74 -16.98
CA LEU A 293 -26.24 -6.00 -17.86
C LEU A 293 -25.28 -6.94 -18.61
N TRP A 294 -24.68 -7.90 -17.90
CA TRP A 294 -23.78 -8.89 -18.51
C TRP A 294 -24.51 -9.77 -19.54
N ARG A 295 -25.69 -10.29 -19.19
CA ARG A 295 -26.48 -11.15 -20.09
C ARG A 295 -26.94 -10.44 -21.35
N ARG A 296 -27.17 -9.13 -21.30
CA ARG A 296 -27.50 -8.32 -22.48
C ARG A 296 -26.28 -7.87 -23.28
N GLY A 297 -25.08 -8.17 -22.83
CA GLY A 297 -23.84 -7.70 -23.46
C GLY A 297 -23.54 -6.22 -23.25
N GLU A 298 -24.25 -5.54 -22.33
CA GLU A 298 -24.06 -4.14 -21.99
C GLU A 298 -22.84 -3.92 -21.08
N ALA A 299 -22.37 -4.97 -20.41
CA ALA A 299 -21.15 -4.97 -19.62
C ALA A 299 -20.44 -6.32 -19.72
N SER A 300 -19.11 -6.32 -19.82
CA SER A 300 -18.27 -7.51 -19.76
C SER A 300 -17.97 -7.90 -18.29
N LEU A 301 -17.38 -9.08 -18.07
CA LEU A 301 -16.92 -9.48 -16.72
C LEU A 301 -15.75 -8.61 -16.25
N ASP A 302 -14.94 -8.08 -17.16
CA ASP A 302 -13.85 -7.15 -16.82
C ASP A 302 -14.40 -5.79 -16.34
N ASP A 303 -15.52 -5.33 -16.90
CA ASP A 303 -16.18 -4.11 -16.44
C ASP A 303 -16.73 -4.23 -14.99
N MET A 304 -16.88 -5.47 -14.48
CA MET A 304 -17.30 -5.71 -13.08
C MET A 304 -16.20 -5.41 -12.06
N ILE A 305 -14.98 -5.10 -12.51
CA ILE A 305 -13.84 -4.80 -11.66
C ILE A 305 -13.57 -3.30 -11.72
N SER A 306 -13.56 -2.65 -10.57
CA SER A 306 -13.10 -1.27 -10.41
C SER A 306 -11.95 -1.21 -9.42
N ARG A 307 -11.04 -0.27 -9.64
CA ARG A 307 -10.05 0.14 -8.65
C ARG A 307 -10.60 1.31 -7.83
N ASP A 308 -10.32 1.28 -6.54
CA ASP A 308 -10.62 2.35 -5.60
C ASP A 308 -9.39 2.62 -4.76
N TRP A 309 -9.31 3.78 -4.16
CA TRP A 309 -8.22 4.15 -3.26
C TRP A 309 -8.79 4.43 -1.87
N SER A 310 -8.14 3.91 -0.86
CA SER A 310 -8.45 4.17 0.53
C SER A 310 -7.20 4.64 1.26
N ASP A 311 -7.31 5.70 2.03
CA ASP A 311 -6.19 6.22 2.83
C ASP A 311 -5.68 5.17 3.83
N THR A 312 -6.56 4.31 4.32
CA THR A 312 -6.22 3.23 5.26
C THR A 312 -5.63 1.98 4.58
N TRP A 313 -6.12 1.63 3.37
CA TRP A 313 -5.83 0.32 2.76
C TRP A 313 -5.05 0.42 1.45
N GLY A 314 -4.82 1.63 0.94
CA GLY A 314 -4.21 1.85 -0.36
C GLY A 314 -5.12 1.45 -1.52
N GLY A 315 -4.51 0.98 -2.63
CA GLY A 315 -5.23 0.50 -3.80
C GLY A 315 -6.07 -0.73 -3.50
N SER A 316 -7.34 -0.71 -3.92
CA SER A 316 -8.33 -1.74 -3.61
C SER A 316 -9.15 -2.11 -4.83
N LEU A 317 -9.40 -3.42 -5.01
CA LEU A 317 -10.38 -3.90 -5.98
C LEU A 317 -11.78 -3.90 -5.35
N ARG A 318 -12.75 -3.39 -6.09
CA ARG A 318 -14.16 -3.47 -5.73
C ARG A 318 -15.01 -3.95 -6.90
N VAL A 319 -16.19 -4.44 -6.60
CA VAL A 319 -17.17 -4.75 -7.63
C VAL A 319 -17.80 -3.46 -8.13
N THR A 320 -17.74 -3.20 -9.44
CA THR A 320 -18.30 -1.98 -10.06
C THR A 320 -19.79 -1.85 -9.78
N SER A 321 -20.23 -0.65 -9.41
CA SER A 321 -21.64 -0.40 -9.14
C SER A 321 -22.48 -0.50 -10.43
N VAL A 322 -23.76 -0.83 -10.32
CA VAL A 322 -24.68 -0.85 -11.48
C VAL A 322 -24.79 0.55 -12.12
N GLY A 323 -24.72 1.62 -11.32
CA GLY A 323 -24.75 2.99 -11.82
C GLY A 323 -23.52 3.32 -12.65
N ASP A 324 -22.33 2.92 -12.19
CA ASP A 324 -21.07 3.14 -12.90
C ASP A 324 -21.02 2.34 -14.20
N LEU A 325 -21.50 1.08 -14.18
CA LEU A 325 -21.60 0.26 -15.39
C LEU A 325 -22.50 0.93 -16.45
N ARG A 326 -23.68 1.40 -16.06
CA ARG A 326 -24.62 2.09 -16.97
C ARG A 326 -24.11 3.42 -17.52
N SER A 327 -23.32 4.13 -16.73
CA SER A 327 -22.74 5.43 -17.14
C SER A 327 -21.43 5.30 -17.92
N GLY A 328 -20.94 4.08 -18.15
CA GLY A 328 -19.64 3.82 -18.78
C GLY A 328 -18.45 4.25 -17.92
N ARG A 329 -18.64 4.64 -16.66
CA ARG A 329 -17.58 5.03 -15.72
C ARG A 329 -16.86 3.84 -15.09
N GLY A 330 -17.34 2.60 -15.35
CA GLY A 330 -16.71 1.37 -14.86
C GLY A 330 -15.38 0.99 -15.53
N ARG A 331 -15.01 1.66 -16.61
CA ARG A 331 -13.81 1.32 -17.40
C ARG A 331 -12.54 1.97 -16.85
N VAL A 332 -12.10 1.57 -15.67
CA VAL A 332 -10.82 2.06 -15.12
C VAL A 332 -9.76 0.94 -15.09
N TRP A 333 -10.08 -0.24 -15.62
CA TRP A 333 -9.12 -1.33 -15.59
C TRP A 333 -8.96 -2.01 -16.96
N ALA A 334 -7.81 -1.74 -17.61
CA ALA A 334 -7.33 -2.48 -18.78
C ALA A 334 -6.40 -3.62 -18.33
N GLY A 335 -6.94 -4.57 -17.57
CA GLY A 335 -6.28 -5.85 -17.32
C GLY A 335 -6.79 -6.85 -18.34
N GLY A 336 -5.92 -7.32 -19.24
CA GLY A 336 -6.30 -8.25 -20.30
C GLY A 336 -6.84 -9.57 -19.78
N GLY A 337 -8.05 -9.97 -20.22
CA GLY A 337 -8.57 -11.31 -20.08
C GLY A 337 -7.83 -12.30 -20.99
N PRO A 338 -7.90 -13.63 -20.72
CA PRO A 338 -7.27 -14.64 -21.56
C PRO A 338 -7.93 -14.66 -22.95
N GLY A 339 -7.20 -14.23 -23.97
CA GLY A 339 -7.65 -14.25 -25.37
C GLY A 339 -7.62 -12.93 -26.11
N ALA A 340 -7.60 -11.78 -25.44
CA ALA A 340 -7.11 -10.56 -26.06
C ALA A 340 -5.58 -10.58 -25.99
N PRO A 341 -4.84 -10.18 -27.02
CA PRO A 341 -3.45 -9.85 -26.83
C PRO A 341 -3.47 -8.77 -25.75
N THR A 342 -2.99 -9.09 -24.57
CA THR A 342 -2.72 -8.12 -23.51
C THR A 342 -1.96 -7.02 -24.24
N PRO A 343 -2.40 -5.73 -24.20
CA PRO A 343 -1.41 -4.71 -24.29
C PRO A 343 -0.50 -5.04 -23.11
N VAL A 344 0.60 -5.70 -23.37
CA VAL A 344 1.74 -5.66 -22.49
C VAL A 344 1.92 -4.17 -22.36
N LEU A 345 1.50 -3.60 -21.22
CA LEU A 345 1.96 -2.30 -20.81
C LEU A 345 3.47 -2.51 -20.66
N ARG A 346 4.16 -2.44 -21.81
CA ARG A 346 5.60 -2.36 -21.81
C ARG A 346 5.86 -1.08 -21.07
N ILE A 347 6.34 -1.21 -19.84
CA ILE A 347 7.05 -0.07 -19.23
C ILE A 347 8.05 0.27 -20.33
N PRO A 348 7.97 1.45 -20.94
CA PRO A 348 8.84 1.80 -22.03
C PRO A 348 10.28 1.56 -21.57
N GLU A 349 11.11 0.97 -22.42
CA GLU A 349 12.54 0.93 -22.16
C GLU A 349 13.03 2.36 -22.00
N TRP A 350 13.94 2.57 -21.05
CA TRP A 350 14.48 3.90 -20.81
C TRP A 350 14.98 4.52 -22.12
N GLN A 351 14.50 5.71 -22.40
CA GLN A 351 15.00 6.58 -23.46
C GLN A 351 15.31 7.95 -22.86
N PRO A 352 16.26 8.71 -23.43
CA PRO A 352 16.59 10.04 -22.95
C PRO A 352 15.41 10.99 -22.90
N SER A 353 14.47 10.84 -23.83
CA SER A 353 13.21 11.58 -23.86
C SER A 353 12.06 10.69 -24.31
N MET A 354 10.86 10.95 -23.78
CA MET A 354 9.63 10.19 -24.04
C MET A 354 8.42 11.11 -24.17
N SER A 355 7.31 10.59 -24.75
CA SER A 355 6.01 11.26 -24.60
C SER A 355 5.63 11.33 -23.11
N ARG A 356 4.75 12.28 -22.72
CA ARG A 356 4.28 12.40 -21.33
C ARG A 356 3.69 11.07 -20.84
N ALA A 357 2.84 10.42 -21.64
CA ALA A 357 2.21 9.15 -21.27
C ALA A 357 3.23 8.03 -21.04
N ASP A 358 4.25 7.90 -21.91
CA ASP A 358 5.30 6.90 -21.75
C ASP A 358 6.20 7.21 -20.55
N ALA A 359 6.53 8.48 -20.31
CA ALA A 359 7.33 8.91 -19.17
C ALA A 359 6.62 8.67 -17.82
N GLU A 360 5.31 8.92 -17.76
CA GLU A 360 4.48 8.62 -16.58
C GLU A 360 4.41 7.12 -16.32
N LEU A 361 4.25 6.32 -17.37
CA LEU A 361 4.24 4.87 -17.28
C LEU A 361 5.60 4.32 -16.84
N TRP A 362 6.69 4.84 -17.43
CA TRP A 362 8.05 4.46 -17.06
C TRP A 362 8.37 4.80 -15.60
N ALA A 363 7.93 5.97 -15.12
CA ALA A 363 8.11 6.42 -13.73
C ALA A 363 7.00 5.93 -12.77
N ALA A 364 6.11 5.05 -13.22
CA ALA A 364 4.94 4.62 -12.44
C ALA A 364 5.28 4.07 -11.04
N ASN A 365 6.46 3.52 -10.87
CA ASN A 365 6.95 2.98 -9.60
C ASN A 365 7.91 3.91 -8.85
N SER A 366 8.11 5.15 -9.32
CA SER A 366 8.94 6.13 -8.62
C SER A 366 8.33 6.49 -7.26
N ALA A 367 9.15 6.69 -6.24
CA ALA A 367 8.74 7.26 -4.96
C ALA A 367 8.32 8.73 -5.10
N TYR A 368 8.78 9.41 -6.15
CA TYR A 368 8.40 10.79 -6.47
C TYR A 368 7.44 10.79 -7.67
N LYS A 369 6.25 11.37 -7.53
CA LYS A 369 5.18 11.32 -8.54
C LYS A 369 5.02 12.60 -9.36
N GLY A 370 5.52 13.72 -8.85
CA GLY A 370 5.42 15.03 -9.50
C GLY A 370 6.28 15.15 -10.77
N ASP A 371 6.08 16.25 -11.49
CA ASP A 371 7.04 16.70 -12.49
C ASP A 371 8.21 17.37 -11.78
N THR A 372 9.39 17.24 -12.34
CA THR A 372 10.60 17.93 -11.92
C THR A 372 11.15 18.74 -13.10
N TYR A 373 12.02 19.69 -12.79
CA TYR A 373 12.45 20.67 -13.78
C TYR A 373 13.97 20.79 -13.79
N HIS A 374 14.57 20.74 -14.99
CA HIS A 374 15.99 20.97 -15.19
C HIS A 374 16.21 22.17 -16.11
N VAL A 375 17.10 23.06 -15.71
CA VAL A 375 17.47 24.22 -16.53
C VAL A 375 18.82 24.00 -17.17
N THR A 376 18.85 24.07 -18.51
CA THR A 376 20.04 23.85 -19.32
C THR A 376 20.37 25.09 -20.18
N PRO A 377 21.66 25.43 -20.39
CA PRO A 377 22.03 26.59 -21.19
C PRO A 377 21.83 26.33 -22.70
N GLY A 378 20.72 26.86 -23.25
CA GLY A 378 20.47 26.96 -24.69
C GLY A 378 19.99 25.67 -25.41
N VAL A 379 19.55 25.88 -26.65
CA VAL A 379 18.89 24.87 -27.49
C VAL A 379 19.81 23.69 -27.84
N ALA A 380 21.11 23.91 -28.02
CA ALA A 380 22.04 22.83 -28.34
C ALA A 380 22.18 21.82 -27.21
N ASN A 381 22.20 22.28 -25.93
CA ASN A 381 22.24 21.38 -24.77
C ASN A 381 20.91 20.68 -24.56
N GLU A 382 19.78 21.39 -24.73
CA GLU A 382 18.45 20.78 -24.71
C GLU A 382 18.36 19.61 -25.72
N ARG A 383 18.76 19.83 -26.95
CA ARG A 383 18.77 18.79 -28.00
C ARG A 383 19.65 17.61 -27.58
N SER A 384 20.88 17.87 -27.13
CA SER A 384 21.80 16.83 -26.71
C SER A 384 21.24 15.98 -25.55
N ILE A 385 20.57 16.62 -24.58
CA ILE A 385 19.95 15.91 -23.48
C ILE A 385 18.76 15.06 -23.94
N LYS A 386 17.93 15.57 -24.84
CA LYS A 386 16.80 14.84 -25.42
C LYS A 386 17.22 13.63 -26.29
N GLU A 387 18.35 13.73 -26.95
CA GLU A 387 18.86 12.67 -27.84
C GLU A 387 19.72 11.63 -27.10
N ASN A 388 20.55 12.06 -26.15
CA ASN A 388 21.62 11.24 -25.55
C ASN A 388 21.49 11.05 -24.03
N GLY A 389 20.56 11.76 -23.39
CA GLY A 389 20.44 11.80 -21.94
C GLY A 389 21.44 12.74 -21.25
N PHE A 390 21.44 12.70 -19.93
CA PHE A 390 22.33 13.51 -19.11
C PHE A 390 23.74 12.91 -19.05
N ASP A 391 24.73 13.64 -19.52
CA ASP A 391 26.13 13.27 -19.43
C ASP A 391 26.80 13.99 -18.23
N LEU A 392 27.02 13.25 -17.16
CA LEU A 392 27.61 13.80 -15.94
C LEU A 392 29.06 14.26 -16.10
N SER A 393 29.77 13.86 -17.17
CA SER A 393 31.15 14.31 -17.46
C SER A 393 31.22 15.73 -18.00
N LYS A 394 30.15 16.21 -18.64
CA LYS A 394 30.06 17.53 -19.29
C LYS A 394 29.62 18.66 -18.38
N ARG A 395 29.45 18.42 -17.09
CA ARG A 395 28.98 19.44 -16.13
C ARG A 395 29.99 20.57 -15.93
N LYS A 396 29.50 21.81 -16.00
CA LYS A 396 30.29 23.00 -15.68
C LYS A 396 30.12 23.48 -14.25
N PHE A 397 29.01 23.19 -13.58
CA PHE A 397 28.63 23.67 -12.25
C PHE A 397 27.97 22.57 -11.42
N GLY A 398 28.04 22.70 -10.10
CA GLY A 398 27.16 22.02 -9.15
C GLY A 398 27.56 20.60 -8.76
N ARG A 399 28.55 20.50 -7.82
CA ARG A 399 28.75 19.26 -7.05
C ARG A 399 28.40 19.46 -5.58
N MET A 400 27.59 20.48 -5.28
CA MET A 400 27.32 20.86 -3.88
C MET A 400 26.77 19.67 -3.07
N TRP A 401 25.91 18.86 -3.70
CA TRP A 401 25.26 17.71 -3.06
C TRP A 401 25.64 16.37 -3.69
N GLY A 402 26.79 16.31 -4.37
CA GLY A 402 27.32 15.10 -4.95
C GLY A 402 27.07 14.96 -6.46
N ASP A 403 27.48 13.81 -6.99
CA ASP A 403 27.38 13.48 -8.42
C ASP A 403 25.97 12.97 -8.76
N GLY A 404 25.28 13.70 -9.65
CA GLY A 404 23.93 13.33 -10.09
C GLY A 404 23.32 14.34 -11.06
N VAL A 405 22.11 14.09 -11.51
CA VAL A 405 21.28 15.03 -12.25
C VAL A 405 20.51 15.87 -11.24
N TYR A 406 20.70 17.18 -11.30
CA TYR A 406 20.03 18.14 -10.41
C TYR A 406 18.74 18.63 -11.04
N VAL A 407 17.64 18.52 -10.34
CA VAL A 407 16.32 18.98 -10.77
C VAL A 407 15.64 19.77 -9.65
N GLY A 408 14.90 20.82 -10.00
CA GLY A 408 13.97 21.48 -9.09
C GLY A 408 12.71 20.64 -8.94
N THR A 409 12.18 20.52 -7.75
CA THR A 409 10.91 19.82 -7.49
C THR A 409 9.68 20.72 -7.65
N ASP A 410 9.90 21.99 -7.97
CA ASP A 410 8.90 22.99 -8.30
C ASP A 410 9.45 23.98 -9.34
N GLU A 411 8.55 24.66 -10.08
CA GLU A 411 8.92 25.63 -11.11
C GLU A 411 9.67 26.85 -10.56
N THR A 412 9.35 27.28 -9.35
CA THR A 412 9.99 28.42 -8.69
C THR A 412 11.47 28.16 -8.50
N THR A 413 11.82 26.96 -8.05
CA THR A 413 13.21 26.51 -7.94
C THR A 413 13.89 26.47 -9.30
N ALA A 414 13.21 25.99 -10.35
CA ALA A 414 13.77 25.98 -11.70
C ALA A 414 14.03 27.39 -12.25
N GLU A 415 13.14 28.35 -12.01
CA GLU A 415 13.32 29.74 -12.44
C GLU A 415 14.54 30.41 -11.77
N GLN A 416 14.87 30.07 -10.52
CA GLN A 416 16.11 30.55 -9.87
C GLN A 416 17.35 30.06 -10.62
N TYR A 417 17.38 28.81 -11.07
CA TYR A 417 18.47 28.28 -11.88
C TYR A 417 18.58 28.96 -13.26
N ARG A 418 17.47 29.41 -13.82
CA ARG A 418 17.46 30.17 -15.06
C ARG A 418 18.25 31.48 -14.91
N GLY A 419 18.13 32.19 -13.79
CA GLY A 419 18.89 33.38 -13.49
C GLY A 419 20.42 33.18 -13.51
N TRP A 420 20.90 31.98 -13.19
CA TRP A 420 22.32 31.62 -13.17
C TRP A 420 22.84 31.10 -14.51
N THR A 421 21.97 30.55 -15.35
CA THR A 421 22.33 29.93 -16.65
C THR A 421 22.29 30.88 -17.83
N GLY A 422 21.72 32.07 -17.68
CA GLY A 422 21.68 33.13 -18.69
C GLY A 422 20.41 33.20 -19.54
N GLN A 423 20.28 34.24 -20.35
CA GLN A 423 19.05 34.56 -21.11
C GLN A 423 18.63 33.48 -22.12
N SER A 424 19.54 32.63 -22.60
CA SER A 424 19.27 31.54 -23.54
C SER A 424 18.86 30.23 -22.87
N ALA A 425 18.71 30.20 -21.54
CA ALA A 425 18.37 29.01 -20.77
C ALA A 425 17.03 28.41 -21.18
N ARG A 426 16.98 27.08 -21.16
CA ARG A 426 15.80 26.27 -21.44
C ARG A 426 15.43 25.45 -20.19
N THR A 427 14.15 25.41 -19.87
CA THR A 427 13.62 24.55 -18.80
C THR A 427 13.05 23.29 -19.45
N LEU A 428 13.53 22.14 -18.97
CA LEU A 428 13.06 20.83 -19.37
C LEU A 428 12.14 20.29 -18.28
N THR A 429 10.97 19.80 -18.67
CA THR A 429 10.10 19.03 -17.77
C THR A 429 10.61 17.58 -17.74
N ILE A 430 10.73 17.01 -16.54
CA ILE A 430 11.41 15.73 -16.32
C ILE A 430 10.56 14.83 -15.45
N LYS A 431 10.50 13.55 -15.80
CA LYS A 431 10.08 12.48 -14.89
C LYS A 431 11.31 11.73 -14.37
N VAL A 432 11.21 11.27 -13.11
CA VAL A 432 12.27 10.53 -12.43
C VAL A 432 11.76 9.19 -11.92
N ASP A 433 12.57 8.13 -12.05
CA ASP A 433 12.28 6.80 -11.47
C ASP A 433 13.20 6.55 -10.27
N VAL A 434 12.95 7.25 -9.19
CA VAL A 434 13.64 7.07 -7.90
C VAL A 434 12.83 6.14 -7.01
N ARG A 435 13.48 5.15 -6.40
CA ARG A 435 12.84 4.11 -5.60
C ARG A 435 13.05 4.30 -4.10
N ASN A 436 14.22 4.78 -3.73
CA ASN A 436 14.64 4.97 -2.35
C ASN A 436 15.40 6.30 -2.19
N PRO A 437 14.71 7.47 -2.27
CA PRO A 437 15.36 8.75 -2.08
C PRO A 437 15.73 8.97 -0.61
N ALA A 438 16.92 9.51 -0.37
CA ALA A 438 17.31 10.09 0.91
C ALA A 438 16.56 11.42 1.07
N ILE A 439 15.64 11.53 2.02
CA ILE A 439 14.87 12.75 2.26
C ILE A 439 15.53 13.58 3.35
N PHE A 440 15.86 14.82 3.05
CA PHE A 440 16.40 15.79 4.00
C PHE A 440 15.53 17.04 4.07
N ASN A 441 15.03 17.37 5.26
CA ASN A 441 14.20 18.54 5.50
C ASN A 441 15.05 19.69 6.07
N ALA A 442 15.37 20.66 5.23
CA ALA A 442 16.17 21.82 5.64
C ALA A 442 15.42 22.74 6.61
N ASN A 443 14.08 22.78 6.57
CA ASN A 443 13.24 23.61 7.45
C ASN A 443 13.70 25.08 7.53
N GLY A 444 14.16 25.64 6.41
CA GLY A 444 14.65 27.01 6.32
C GLY A 444 16.01 27.28 6.99
N ARG A 445 16.71 26.28 7.53
CA ARG A 445 18.02 26.41 8.17
C ARG A 445 19.17 26.34 7.16
N THR A 446 20.32 26.82 7.53
CA THR A 446 21.58 26.60 6.83
C THR A 446 22.12 25.21 7.16
N PHE A 447 22.58 24.48 6.16
CA PHE A 447 23.07 23.11 6.31
C PHE A 447 24.27 22.81 5.41
N SER A 448 24.92 21.69 5.67
CA SER A 448 26.09 21.20 4.92
C SER A 448 25.93 19.70 4.66
N GLN A 449 26.84 19.12 3.88
CA GLN A 449 26.76 17.68 3.52
C GLN A 449 26.75 16.77 4.77
N HIS A 450 27.54 17.08 5.81
CA HIS A 450 27.55 16.24 7.01
C HIS A 450 26.23 16.32 7.82
N HIS A 451 25.51 17.43 7.79
CA HIS A 451 24.16 17.51 8.36
C HIS A 451 23.19 16.57 7.63
N ILE A 452 23.26 16.53 6.29
CA ILE A 452 22.46 15.59 5.48
C ILE A 452 22.79 14.15 5.87
N VAL A 453 24.07 13.79 5.90
CA VAL A 453 24.52 12.43 6.26
C VAL A 453 24.09 12.07 7.68
N SER A 454 24.27 12.97 8.64
CA SER A 454 23.88 12.75 10.04
C SER A 454 22.39 12.45 10.18
N GLU A 455 21.52 13.26 9.57
CA GLU A 455 20.07 13.10 9.70
C GLU A 455 19.53 11.93 8.89
N VAL A 456 19.99 11.76 7.66
CA VAL A 456 19.51 10.67 6.78
C VAL A 456 19.94 9.29 7.30
N LEU A 457 21.16 9.19 7.85
CA LEU A 457 21.68 7.91 8.38
C LEU A 457 21.44 7.71 9.88
N GLY A 458 20.91 8.72 10.59
CA GLY A 458 20.67 8.66 12.04
C GLY A 458 21.96 8.52 12.87
N ILE A 459 23.07 9.13 12.42
CA ILE A 459 24.37 9.08 13.09
C ILE A 459 24.78 10.45 13.61
N ASP A 460 25.68 10.50 14.60
CA ASP A 460 26.18 11.78 15.11
C ASP A 460 27.04 12.51 14.07
N GLU A 461 27.15 13.85 14.20
CA GLU A 461 27.88 14.68 13.24
C GLU A 461 29.37 14.33 13.11
N LYS A 462 30.02 13.84 14.16
CA LYS A 462 31.43 13.45 14.13
C LYS A 462 31.61 12.21 13.27
N ALA A 463 30.70 11.22 13.39
CA ALA A 463 30.66 10.05 12.54
C ALA A 463 30.34 10.44 11.09
N ALA A 464 29.37 11.33 10.86
CA ALA A 464 29.03 11.86 9.54
C ALA A 464 30.21 12.56 8.85
N LYS A 465 30.96 13.39 9.58
CA LYS A 465 32.20 14.02 9.08
C LYS A 465 33.28 13.00 8.75
N SER A 466 33.36 11.91 9.51
CA SER A 466 34.33 10.82 9.25
C SER A 466 34.00 10.03 7.96
N LEU A 467 32.73 9.85 7.65
CA LEU A 467 32.29 9.23 6.39
C LEU A 467 32.60 10.09 5.15
N GLY A 468 32.61 11.39 5.32
CA GLY A 468 32.94 12.34 4.26
C GLY A 468 34.45 12.43 3.92
N TYR A 469 35.32 11.65 4.58
CA TYR A 469 36.76 11.69 4.36
C TYR A 469 37.37 10.29 4.25
N ASP A 470 37.93 9.97 3.10
CA ASP A 470 38.68 8.75 2.86
C ASP A 470 40.14 8.93 3.34
N LYS A 471 40.51 8.24 4.41
CA LYS A 471 41.88 8.31 5.00
C LYS A 471 42.93 7.68 4.11
N ALA A 472 42.58 6.71 3.26
CA ALA A 472 43.50 6.01 2.38
C ALA A 472 43.93 6.89 1.20
N THR A 473 42.96 7.58 0.59
CA THR A 473 43.20 8.47 -0.54
C THR A 473 43.44 9.93 -0.11
N ARG A 474 43.24 10.25 1.15
CA ARG A 474 43.30 11.63 1.72
C ARG A 474 42.38 12.62 0.99
N SER A 475 41.23 12.14 0.50
CA SER A 475 40.26 12.91 -0.26
C SER A 475 38.88 12.95 0.40
N LEU A 476 38.09 13.96 0.02
CA LEU A 476 36.68 14.02 0.43
C LEU A 476 35.89 12.98 -0.36
N VAL A 477 35.11 12.17 0.34
CA VAL A 477 34.15 11.25 -0.27
C VAL A 477 32.92 12.06 -0.69
N ASP A 478 32.52 11.91 -1.94
CA ASP A 478 31.35 12.58 -2.48
C ASP A 478 30.05 12.12 -1.79
N LEU A 479 29.16 13.06 -1.47
CA LEU A 479 27.91 12.79 -0.76
C LEU A 479 27.04 11.74 -1.48
N SER A 480 26.97 11.79 -2.82
CA SER A 480 26.23 10.80 -3.59
C SER A 480 26.80 9.39 -3.44
N THR A 481 28.13 9.26 -3.30
CA THR A 481 28.81 7.98 -3.03
C THR A 481 28.45 7.46 -1.65
N ILE A 482 28.45 8.31 -0.63
CA ILE A 482 28.04 7.92 0.72
C ILE A 482 26.60 7.39 0.72
N LEU A 483 25.69 8.15 0.13
CA LEU A 483 24.26 7.78 0.10
C LEU A 483 24.01 6.53 -0.74
N LYS A 484 24.67 6.37 -1.91
CA LYS A 484 24.59 5.13 -2.72
C LYS A 484 25.05 3.90 -1.95
N ASN A 485 26.14 3.99 -1.20
CA ASN A 485 26.65 2.88 -0.39
C ASN A 485 25.69 2.46 0.73
N HIS A 486 24.75 3.34 1.11
CA HIS A 486 23.68 3.05 2.06
C HIS A 486 22.33 2.75 1.37
N GLY A 487 22.35 2.49 0.06
CA GLY A 487 21.19 2.01 -0.71
C GLY A 487 20.26 3.09 -1.23
N TYR A 488 20.61 4.38 -1.09
CA TYR A 488 19.79 5.46 -1.67
C TYR A 488 20.11 5.68 -3.15
N ASP A 489 19.10 6.04 -3.94
CA ASP A 489 19.23 6.30 -5.38
C ASP A 489 19.06 7.76 -5.78
N ALA A 490 18.62 8.59 -4.86
CA ALA A 490 18.52 10.04 -5.00
C ALA A 490 18.66 10.73 -3.63
N LEU A 491 18.90 12.05 -3.64
CA LEU A 491 18.78 12.94 -2.49
C LEU A 491 17.67 13.95 -2.77
N ASP A 492 16.64 13.99 -1.93
CA ASP A 492 15.51 14.93 -1.99
C ASP A 492 15.63 15.96 -0.86
N ILE A 493 15.96 17.19 -1.21
CA ILE A 493 16.13 18.31 -0.27
C ILE A 493 14.87 19.17 -0.28
N ARG A 494 14.21 19.26 0.85
CA ARG A 494 12.94 19.98 1.06
C ARG A 494 13.09 21.14 2.01
N GLY A 495 12.29 22.20 1.82
CA GLY A 495 12.27 23.37 2.70
C GLY A 495 13.60 24.14 2.74
N ALA A 496 14.40 24.08 1.68
CA ALA A 496 15.63 24.86 1.56
C ALA A 496 15.31 26.29 1.12
N HIS A 497 16.08 27.27 1.67
CA HIS A 497 16.01 28.65 1.18
C HIS A 497 16.49 28.77 -0.26
N SER A 498 15.99 29.77 -0.98
CA SER A 498 16.40 30.07 -2.36
C SER A 498 17.92 30.24 -2.50
N ALA A 499 18.60 30.86 -1.50
CA ALA A 499 20.06 30.99 -1.46
C ALA A 499 20.80 29.65 -1.36
N ALA A 500 20.14 28.57 -0.91
CA ALA A 500 20.67 27.20 -0.85
C ALA A 500 20.21 26.34 -2.03
N GLY A 501 19.63 26.94 -3.08
CA GLY A 501 19.19 26.25 -4.28
C GLY A 501 17.72 25.81 -4.30
N GLY A 502 16.91 26.19 -3.28
CA GLY A 502 15.48 25.85 -3.20
C GLY A 502 15.23 24.36 -2.97
N ASN A 503 14.01 23.91 -3.24
CA ASN A 503 13.61 22.51 -3.16
C ASN A 503 14.15 21.75 -4.39
N GLN A 504 15.10 20.86 -4.16
CA GLN A 504 15.79 20.19 -5.25
C GLN A 504 15.99 18.70 -4.99
N MET A 505 16.08 17.96 -6.07
CA MET A 505 16.45 16.54 -6.01
C MET A 505 17.72 16.30 -6.83
N VAL A 506 18.59 15.44 -6.33
CA VAL A 506 19.80 14.98 -7.04
C VAL A 506 19.62 13.49 -7.33
N ILE A 507 19.45 13.12 -8.58
CA ILE A 507 19.28 11.75 -9.02
C ILE A 507 20.66 11.19 -9.39
N PHE A 508 21.09 10.13 -8.70
CA PHE A 508 22.45 9.63 -8.81
C PHE A 508 22.75 8.85 -10.09
N ASP A 509 21.72 8.31 -10.75
CA ASP A 509 21.84 7.59 -12.03
C ASP A 509 21.11 8.37 -13.12
N PRO A 510 21.80 8.89 -14.16
CA PRO A 510 21.18 9.60 -15.28
C PRO A 510 20.11 8.79 -16.03
N LYS A 511 20.19 7.45 -16.00
CA LYS A 511 19.18 6.57 -16.62
C LYS A 511 17.87 6.48 -15.82
N LYS A 512 17.81 7.10 -14.66
CA LYS A 512 16.59 7.28 -13.87
C LYS A 512 15.90 8.62 -14.12
N VAL A 513 16.25 9.27 -15.22
CA VAL A 513 15.76 10.59 -15.62
C VAL A 513 15.33 10.55 -17.07
N VAL A 514 14.14 11.07 -17.37
CA VAL A 514 13.56 11.15 -18.71
C VAL A 514 13.02 12.54 -18.96
N VAL A 515 13.35 13.13 -20.11
CA VAL A 515 12.78 14.40 -20.54
C VAL A 515 11.42 14.15 -21.18
N ILE A 516 10.42 14.94 -20.80
CA ILE A 516 9.09 14.88 -21.43
C ILE A 516 9.15 15.66 -22.75
N ASN A 517 8.75 15.00 -23.82
CA ASN A 517 8.47 15.63 -25.09
C ASN A 517 6.97 15.92 -25.15
N ASP A 518 6.60 17.18 -24.96
CA ASP A 518 5.25 17.69 -25.20
C ASP A 518 5.10 18.09 -26.67
#